data_1c9aec2b724281fbbbf3793734dbbfc2
#
_entry.id   1c9aec2b724281fbbbf3793734dbbfc2
#
_cell.length_a   1.000
_cell.length_b   1.000
_cell.length_c   1.000
_cell.angle_alpha   90.00
_cell.angle_beta   90.00
_cell.angle_gamma   90.00
#
_symmetry.space_group_name_H-M   'P 1'
#
loop_
_entity.id
_entity.type
_entity.pdbx_description
1 polymer ?
#
loop_
_entity_poly.entity_id
_entity_poly.type
_entity_poly.pdbx_seq_one_letter_code
_entity_poly.pdbx_strand_id
1 'polypeptide(L)'
;MRHGYHMGMGFYGSYILIFLLVIFSILVFLLLKSKPSVNPFVIRLIDILKGKYASGIITADEFIERKSIIEDTKYSNPYTPILLERYAHCEVNTKEFLNVKNEIESNNIDNLISEQLANGELSYDEFKSRMGSET
;
A
#
# COMPACT_ATOMS: atom_id res chain seq x y z
N MET A 1 -57.77 -48.89 18.14
CA MET A 1 -56.70 -48.77 17.11
C MET A 1 -56.05 -47.39 17.21
N ARG A 2 -54.83 -47.30 17.76
CA ARG A 2 -54.05 -46.05 17.92
C ARG A 2 -52.96 -46.04 16.86
N HIS A 3 -53.09 -45.14 15.89
CA HIS A 3 -52.04 -44.89 14.94
C HIS A 3 -51.07 -43.86 15.56
N GLY A 4 -49.88 -44.34 15.89
CA GLY A 4 -48.75 -43.46 16.28
C GLY A 4 -48.13 -42.81 15.04
N TYR A 5 -48.23 -41.49 14.95
CA TYR A 5 -47.44 -40.70 14.02
C TYR A 5 -46.03 -40.55 14.60
N HIS A 6 -45.08 -41.29 14.07
CA HIS A 6 -43.67 -41.01 14.28
C HIS A 6 -43.26 -39.90 13.35
N MET A 7 -43.17 -38.69 13.88
CA MET A 7 -42.57 -37.55 13.21
C MET A 7 -41.03 -37.77 13.12
N GLY A 8 -40.58 -38.17 11.95
CA GLY A 8 -39.14 -38.25 11.62
C GLY A 8 -38.52 -36.85 11.47
N MET A 9 -38.27 -36.15 12.57
CA MET A 9 -37.72 -34.80 12.60
C MET A 9 -36.27 -34.75 13.08
N GLY A 10 -35.50 -35.84 12.89
CA GLY A 10 -34.13 -35.97 13.44
C GLY A 10 -32.97 -35.74 12.48
N PHE A 11 -33.14 -35.84 11.17
CA PHE A 11 -32.03 -35.89 10.26
C PHE A 11 -31.66 -34.55 9.62
N TYR A 12 -32.60 -33.65 9.40
CA TYR A 12 -32.34 -32.35 8.73
C TYR A 12 -31.60 -31.34 9.61
N GLY A 13 -31.80 -31.38 10.92
CA GLY A 13 -31.12 -30.48 11.86
C GLY A 13 -29.61 -30.64 11.90
N SER A 14 -29.11 -31.87 11.70
CA SER A 14 -27.67 -32.17 11.72
C SER A 14 -26.94 -31.60 10.50
N TYR A 15 -27.54 -31.66 9.32
CA TYR A 15 -26.96 -31.11 8.09
C TYR A 15 -26.91 -29.58 8.10
N ILE A 16 -27.93 -28.92 8.66
CA ILE A 16 -27.94 -27.46 8.82
C ILE A 16 -26.81 -27.01 9.74
N LEU A 17 -26.59 -27.72 10.83
CA LEU A 17 -25.52 -27.37 11.79
C LEU A 17 -24.12 -27.54 11.17
N ILE A 18 -23.91 -28.63 10.43
CA ILE A 18 -22.65 -28.86 9.69
C ILE A 18 -22.44 -27.75 8.64
N PHE A 19 -23.49 -27.38 7.90
CA PHE A 19 -23.43 -26.32 6.88
C PHE A 19 -23.06 -24.95 7.49
N LEU A 20 -23.66 -24.60 8.64
CA LEU A 20 -23.33 -23.38 9.37
C LEU A 20 -21.89 -23.39 9.88
N LEU A 21 -21.39 -24.54 10.38
CA LEU A 21 -19.98 -24.67 10.80
C LEU A 21 -19.00 -24.46 9.63
N VAL A 22 -19.32 -24.99 8.45
CA VAL A 22 -18.50 -24.82 7.25
C VAL A 22 -18.46 -23.35 6.83
N ILE A 23 -19.62 -22.69 6.79
CA ILE A 23 -19.70 -21.25 6.45
C ILE A 23 -18.90 -20.41 7.46
N PHE A 24 -19.06 -20.68 8.75
CA PHE A 24 -18.34 -19.99 9.81
C PHE A 24 -16.82 -20.20 9.69
N SER A 25 -16.39 -21.42 9.39
CA SER A 25 -14.97 -21.74 9.17
C SER A 25 -14.39 -20.99 7.97
N ILE A 26 -15.15 -20.90 6.85
CA ILE A 26 -14.75 -20.12 5.67
C ILE A 26 -14.68 -18.64 6.00
N LEU A 27 -15.66 -18.10 6.74
CA LEU A 27 -15.66 -16.70 7.14
C LEU A 27 -14.45 -16.36 8.02
N VAL A 28 -14.17 -17.19 9.04
CA VAL A 28 -12.98 -17.05 9.90
C VAL A 28 -11.70 -17.15 9.09
N PHE A 29 -11.61 -18.09 8.16
CA PHE A 29 -10.45 -18.23 7.27
C PHE A 29 -10.22 -16.99 6.41
N LEU A 30 -11.28 -16.42 5.84
CA LEU A 30 -11.19 -15.19 5.06
C LEU A 30 -10.77 -13.99 5.92
N LEU A 31 -11.28 -13.87 7.14
CA LEU A 31 -10.89 -12.83 8.09
C LEU A 31 -9.41 -12.97 8.53
N LEU A 32 -8.93 -14.19 8.74
CA LEU A 32 -7.53 -14.44 9.10
C LEU A 32 -6.56 -14.24 7.91
N LYS A 33 -7.02 -14.53 6.68
CA LYS A 33 -6.22 -14.37 5.47
C LYS A 33 -6.10 -12.91 5.04
N SER A 34 -6.99 -12.04 5.48
CA SER A 34 -7.02 -10.63 5.08
C SER A 34 -6.07 -9.71 5.86
N LYS A 35 -5.13 -10.25 6.65
CA LYS A 35 -4.02 -9.45 7.15
C LYS A 35 -3.01 -9.28 6.00
N PRO A 36 -2.94 -8.11 5.35
CA PRO A 36 -1.88 -7.87 4.39
C PRO A 36 -0.56 -8.03 5.15
N SER A 37 0.35 -8.80 4.58
CA SER A 37 1.74 -8.84 5.03
C SER A 37 2.29 -7.43 4.86
N VAL A 38 2.26 -6.63 5.92
CA VAL A 38 2.76 -5.25 5.87
C VAL A 38 4.27 -5.34 5.68
N ASN A 39 4.75 -4.82 4.57
CA ASN A 39 6.17 -4.81 4.24
C ASN A 39 6.94 -4.08 5.38
N PRO A 40 7.97 -4.69 5.99
CA PRO A 40 8.76 -4.05 7.05
C PRO A 40 9.33 -2.69 6.65
N PHE A 41 9.63 -2.51 5.36
CA PHE A 41 10.08 -1.24 4.82
C PHE A 41 8.99 -0.16 4.95
N VAL A 42 7.74 -0.47 4.60
CA VAL A 42 6.59 0.46 4.75
C VAL A 42 6.39 0.83 6.22
N ILE A 43 6.50 -0.13 7.14
CA ILE A 43 6.39 0.15 8.58
C ILE A 43 7.44 1.17 9.00
N ARG A 44 8.70 0.98 8.59
CA ARG A 44 9.81 1.91 8.88
C ARG A 44 9.52 3.31 8.35
N LEU A 45 9.04 3.45 7.10
CA LEU A 45 8.70 4.74 6.52
C LEU A 45 7.56 5.45 7.27
N ILE A 46 6.55 4.70 7.68
CA ILE A 46 5.44 5.24 8.48
C ILE A 46 5.94 5.68 9.86
N ASP A 47 6.89 4.99 10.48
CA ASP A 47 7.44 5.39 11.77
C ASP A 47 8.30 6.66 11.65
N ILE A 48 9.07 6.83 10.57
CA ILE A 48 9.74 8.09 10.24
C ILE A 48 8.70 9.23 10.12
N LEU A 49 7.63 8.99 9.37
CA LEU A 49 6.59 9.97 9.13
C LEU A 49 5.86 10.37 10.44
N LYS A 50 5.60 9.40 11.34
CA LYS A 50 5.06 9.68 12.68
C LYS A 50 5.98 10.59 13.51
N GLY A 51 7.30 10.37 13.40
CA GLY A 51 8.28 11.23 14.04
C GLY A 51 8.22 12.68 13.53
N LYS A 52 8.07 12.86 12.21
CA LYS A 52 7.89 14.18 11.59
C LYS A 52 6.59 14.86 12.01
N TYR A 53 5.50 14.11 12.12
CA TYR A 53 4.22 14.62 12.64
C TYR A 53 4.32 14.99 14.12
N ALA A 54 4.89 14.13 14.95
CA ALA A 54 5.04 14.37 16.38
C ALA A 54 5.93 15.60 16.69
N SER A 55 6.90 15.89 15.83
CA SER A 55 7.77 17.09 15.92
C SER A 55 7.13 18.36 15.33
N GLY A 56 5.91 18.29 14.78
CA GLY A 56 5.21 19.42 14.18
C GLY A 56 5.76 19.88 12.83
N ILE A 57 6.59 19.05 12.17
CA ILE A 57 7.15 19.36 10.83
C ILE A 57 6.07 19.27 9.77
N ILE A 58 5.11 18.37 9.93
CA ILE A 58 3.97 18.17 9.04
C ILE A 58 2.65 18.25 9.81
N THR A 59 1.60 18.66 9.11
CA THR A 59 0.23 18.68 9.62
C THR A 59 -0.41 17.29 9.65
N ALA A 60 -1.58 17.15 10.31
CA ALA A 60 -2.33 15.91 10.31
C ALA A 60 -2.79 15.50 8.91
N ASP A 61 -3.21 16.46 8.09
CA ASP A 61 -3.65 16.21 6.72
C ASP A 61 -2.50 15.74 5.84
N GLU A 62 -1.33 16.38 5.92
CA GLU A 62 -0.10 15.94 5.24
C GLU A 62 0.36 14.56 5.69
N PHE A 63 0.23 14.24 6.98
CA PHE A 63 0.53 12.91 7.51
C PHE A 63 -0.37 11.84 6.88
N ILE A 64 -1.69 12.09 6.82
CA ILE A 64 -2.66 11.16 6.23
C ILE A 64 -2.40 10.96 4.75
N GLU A 65 -2.19 12.05 4.01
CA GLU A 65 -1.87 12.02 2.57
C GLU A 65 -0.61 11.21 2.29
N ARG A 66 0.50 11.53 2.96
CA ARG A 66 1.79 10.86 2.77
C ARG A 66 1.72 9.38 3.15
N LYS A 67 1.05 9.07 4.26
CA LYS A 67 0.85 7.69 4.71
C LYS A 67 0.10 6.86 3.66
N SER A 68 -1.01 7.38 3.11
CA SER A 68 -1.77 6.71 2.06
C SER A 68 -0.92 6.43 0.83
N ILE A 69 -0.15 7.40 0.37
CA ILE A 69 0.74 7.25 -0.79
C ILE A 69 1.82 6.19 -0.55
N ILE A 70 2.43 6.18 0.65
CA ILE A 70 3.44 5.18 1.01
C ILE A 70 2.85 3.77 1.04
N GLU A 71 1.64 3.61 1.59
CA GLU A 71 0.95 2.31 1.68
C GLU A 71 0.49 1.80 0.31
N ASP A 72 0.07 2.69 -0.59
CA ASP A 72 -0.46 2.34 -1.92
C ASP A 72 0.62 2.19 -3.00
N THR A 73 1.83 2.70 -2.75
CA THR A 73 2.89 2.67 -3.77
C THR A 73 3.42 1.25 -3.97
N LYS A 74 3.39 0.80 -5.23
CA LYS A 74 4.01 -0.46 -5.66
C LYS A 74 5.49 -0.26 -5.95
N TYR A 75 6.30 -1.24 -5.59
CA TYR A 75 7.75 -1.26 -5.81
C TYR A 75 8.08 -1.89 -7.18
N SER A 76 7.64 -1.25 -8.26
CA SER A 76 7.83 -1.75 -9.62
C SER A 76 9.22 -1.43 -10.19
N ASN A 77 9.89 -0.42 -9.62
CA ASN A 77 11.21 0.04 -10.07
C ASN A 77 12.19 0.03 -8.88
N PRO A 78 13.48 -0.33 -9.07
CA PRO A 78 14.48 -0.39 -8.01
C PRO A 78 14.76 0.96 -7.34
N TYR A 79 14.47 2.07 -7.99
CA TYR A 79 14.67 3.43 -7.46
C TYR A 79 13.49 3.96 -6.65
N THR A 80 12.31 3.35 -6.78
CA THR A 80 11.09 3.73 -6.03
C THR A 80 11.30 3.71 -4.51
N PRO A 81 11.98 2.73 -3.89
CA PRO A 81 12.26 2.73 -2.46
C PRO A 81 13.07 3.94 -1.98
N ILE A 82 14.08 4.37 -2.76
CA ILE A 82 14.94 5.52 -2.45
C ILE A 82 14.08 6.80 -2.43
N LEU A 83 13.27 6.99 -3.45
CA LEU A 83 12.37 8.12 -3.56
C LEU A 83 11.33 8.15 -2.44
N LEU A 84 10.78 6.98 -2.05
CA LEU A 84 9.85 6.86 -0.91
C LEU A 84 10.48 7.22 0.42
N GLU A 85 11.76 6.86 0.62
CA GLU A 85 12.49 7.21 1.84
C GLU A 85 12.65 8.74 1.95
N ARG A 86 13.05 9.43 0.89
CA ARG A 86 13.09 10.90 0.84
C ARG A 86 11.71 11.53 1.07
N TYR A 87 10.66 10.93 0.52
CA TYR A 87 9.30 11.39 0.72
C TYR A 87 8.84 11.25 2.19
N ALA A 88 9.18 10.14 2.85
CA ALA A 88 8.90 9.94 4.28
C ALA A 88 9.70 10.90 5.16
N HIS A 89 10.92 11.26 4.75
CA HIS A 89 11.74 12.28 5.41
C HIS A 89 11.28 13.73 5.16
N CYS A 90 10.24 13.93 4.34
CA CYS A 90 9.72 15.26 3.94
C CYS A 90 10.74 16.10 3.14
N GLU A 91 11.68 15.47 2.45
CA GLU A 91 12.67 16.13 1.57
C GLU A 91 12.04 16.52 0.23
N VAL A 92 10.99 15.83 -0.19
CA VAL A 92 10.22 16.11 -1.40
C VAL A 92 8.75 16.28 -1.05
N ASN A 93 8.05 17.16 -1.77
CA ASN A 93 6.61 17.32 -1.63
C ASN A 93 5.84 16.26 -2.47
N THR A 94 4.53 16.13 -2.23
CA THR A 94 3.69 15.12 -2.91
C THR A 94 3.72 15.27 -4.43
N LYS A 95 3.65 16.50 -4.94
CA LYS A 95 3.64 16.77 -6.39
C LYS A 95 4.95 16.35 -7.04
N GLU A 96 6.07 16.71 -6.43
CA GLU A 96 7.41 16.35 -6.90
C GLU A 96 7.61 14.83 -6.85
N PHE A 97 7.24 14.20 -5.74
CA PHE A 97 7.28 12.74 -5.58
C PHE A 97 6.54 12.03 -6.72
N LEU A 98 5.28 12.42 -7.00
CA LEU A 98 4.47 11.80 -8.04
C LEU A 98 5.06 12.02 -9.43
N ASN A 99 5.59 13.22 -9.71
CA ASN A 99 6.20 13.53 -10.98
C ASN A 99 7.46 12.67 -11.22
N VAL A 100 8.39 12.65 -10.25
CA VAL A 100 9.62 11.85 -10.35
C VAL A 100 9.29 10.37 -10.45
N LYS A 101 8.34 9.88 -9.63
CA LYS A 101 7.90 8.48 -9.68
C LYS A 101 7.38 8.10 -11.08
N ASN A 102 6.53 8.93 -11.69
CA ASN A 102 5.98 8.66 -13.01
C ASN A 102 7.07 8.62 -14.09
N GLU A 103 8.06 9.52 -14.04
CA GLU A 103 9.18 9.49 -14.98
C GLU A 103 10.03 8.21 -14.82
N ILE A 104 10.38 7.84 -13.60
CA ILE A 104 11.15 6.63 -13.30
C ILE A 104 10.39 5.36 -13.75
N GLU A 105 9.08 5.32 -13.56
CA GLU A 105 8.24 4.16 -13.92
C GLU A 105 7.90 4.10 -15.41
N SER A 106 8.01 5.20 -16.15
CA SER A 106 7.73 5.24 -17.59
C SER A 106 8.74 4.46 -18.44
N ASN A 107 9.88 4.06 -17.87
CA ASN A 107 11.02 3.39 -18.52
C ASN A 107 11.57 4.15 -19.76
N ASN A 108 11.25 5.44 -19.90
CA ASN A 108 11.70 6.25 -21.04
C ASN A 108 13.01 6.98 -20.76
N ILE A 109 13.57 6.83 -19.57
CA ILE A 109 14.80 7.49 -19.14
C ILE A 109 15.88 6.47 -18.79
N ASP A 110 17.13 6.87 -18.97
CA ASP A 110 18.29 6.06 -18.62
C ASP A 110 18.31 5.75 -17.12
N ASN A 111 18.83 4.58 -16.76
CA ASN A 111 19.00 4.15 -15.39
C ASN A 111 19.79 5.14 -14.54
N LEU A 112 20.85 5.76 -15.12
CA LEU A 112 21.64 6.77 -14.43
C LEU A 112 20.80 8.01 -14.07
N ILE A 113 19.97 8.47 -14.98
CA ILE A 113 19.09 9.63 -14.76
C ILE A 113 18.01 9.25 -13.72
N SER A 114 17.47 8.04 -13.78
CA SER A 114 16.51 7.52 -12.79
C SER A 114 17.11 7.50 -11.38
N GLU A 115 18.36 7.07 -11.25
CA GLU A 115 19.10 7.06 -10.00
C GLU A 115 19.32 8.48 -9.47
N GLN A 116 19.81 9.40 -10.31
CA GLN A 116 20.02 10.80 -9.93
C GLN A 116 18.76 11.51 -9.49
N LEU A 117 17.63 11.27 -10.18
CA LEU A 117 16.31 11.78 -9.79
C LEU A 117 15.86 11.22 -8.44
N ALA A 118 15.98 9.91 -8.24
CA ALA A 118 15.58 9.25 -7.01
C ALA A 118 16.41 9.73 -5.81
N ASN A 119 17.73 9.88 -5.99
CA ASN A 119 18.65 10.37 -4.97
C ASN A 119 18.54 11.90 -4.72
N GLY A 120 17.92 12.65 -5.65
CA GLY A 120 17.82 14.11 -5.58
C GLY A 120 19.11 14.84 -6.00
N GLU A 121 20.01 14.15 -6.67
CA GLU A 121 21.20 14.74 -7.29
C GLU A 121 20.83 15.58 -8.52
N LEU A 122 19.71 15.21 -9.18
CA LEU A 122 19.09 15.95 -10.26
C LEU A 122 17.68 16.36 -9.81
N SER A 123 17.38 17.67 -9.86
CA SER A 123 16.02 18.14 -9.57
C SER A 123 15.08 17.85 -10.74
N TYR A 124 13.77 17.74 -10.45
CA TYR A 124 12.76 17.50 -11.49
C TYR A 124 12.73 18.62 -12.55
N ASP A 125 12.90 19.88 -12.12
CA ASP A 125 12.91 21.04 -13.03
C ASP A 125 14.14 21.04 -13.95
N GLU A 126 15.30 20.67 -13.42
CA GLU A 126 16.55 20.51 -14.18
C GLU A 126 16.44 19.39 -15.22
N PHE A 127 15.88 18.24 -14.81
CA PHE A 127 15.57 17.14 -15.71
C PHE A 127 14.66 17.59 -16.86
N LYS A 128 13.54 18.27 -16.56
CA LYS A 128 12.63 18.78 -17.59
C LYS A 128 13.27 19.79 -18.52
N SER A 129 14.16 20.67 -18.01
CA SER A 129 14.86 21.64 -18.85
C SER A 129 15.82 20.97 -19.83
N ARG A 130 16.50 19.88 -19.41
CA ARG A 130 17.40 19.11 -20.28
C ARG A 130 16.62 18.37 -21.37
N MET A 131 15.54 17.68 -20.99
CA MET A 131 14.68 16.96 -21.96
C MET A 131 13.96 17.91 -22.94
N GLY A 132 13.60 19.12 -22.52
CA GLY A 132 12.97 20.14 -23.38
C GLY A 132 13.94 20.84 -24.34
N SER A 133 15.25 20.72 -24.13
CA SER A 133 16.27 21.29 -25.02
C SER A 133 16.68 20.35 -26.17
N GLU A 134 16.23 19.10 -26.17
CA GLU A 134 16.52 18.10 -27.19
C GLU A 134 15.43 17.96 -28.27
N THR A 135 14.38 18.80 -28.22
CA THR A 135 13.30 18.89 -29.21
C THR A 135 13.37 20.20 -29.98
#